data_3dcaffeba9f9be5713c4134ffb86d181
#
_entry.id   3dcaffeba9f9be5713c4134ffb86d181
#
_cell.length_a   1.000
_cell.length_b   1.000
_cell.length_c   1.000
_cell.angle_alpha   90.00
_cell.angle_beta   90.00
_cell.angle_gamma   90.00
#
_symmetry.space_group_name_H-M   'P 1'
#
loop_
_entity.id
_entity.type
_entity.pdbx_description
1 polymer ?
#
loop_
_entity_poly.entity_id
_entity_poly.type
_entity_poly.pdbx_seq_one_letter_code
_entity_poly.pdbx_strand_id
1 'polypeptide(L)'
;QGNTDDTLLFETDTMAVFPFEANEVPLSFAVDAYSQNGSNSTSLREYHTTMNTKISTQTCPSQLEITWSSYIGYAVTVNSYKIIEVDNTASEIVVETVPANQNKTIIPLNSQSYRRFFIEAVFTDSKGNVRTSRSNMVDITSPIYTSPLYIRVQSVTTTETNSIQIQFDIDTATSFTKYQVQRSNTLGGYSKLIDVELDKTEISPYEFTLTNGFSPDTTMYYRLVAFDNCNNSIATSQSVPLFTCNASEATDTKHIVTWNMPNIWTEGIATYNIYRITNTNTYEIGSQTNANTFIDDIGTDYTIGSKVCYRIEAIQNTSNNPHISISNTACIDKTYRLIMPNAINPTSSIEENRICKPTYAFISGSYVLQIFDRYGVKIFESNDIEQGWDGTYKNSYVNPGSYQYKLHVVLTNGVTIDRNGSITVIFGD
;
A
#
# COMPACT_ATOMS: atom_id res chain seq x y z
N GLN A 1 52.64 15.36 18.49
CA GLN A 1 53.14 16.03 19.70
C GLN A 1 54.27 16.94 19.25
N GLY A 2 53.98 18.11 18.77
CA GLY A 2 54.93 19.18 18.47
C GLY A 2 54.75 20.27 19.52
N ASN A 3 55.68 20.35 20.43
CA ASN A 3 55.80 21.49 21.33
C ASN A 3 56.43 22.63 20.49
N THR A 4 55.61 23.48 19.89
CA THR A 4 56.09 24.75 19.32
C THR A 4 55.81 25.82 20.36
N ASP A 5 56.83 26.13 21.15
CA ASP A 5 56.89 27.36 21.96
C ASP A 5 57.04 28.54 21.00
N ASP A 6 55.93 28.99 20.40
CA ASP A 6 55.95 30.29 19.65
C ASP A 6 55.87 31.42 20.63
N THR A 7 57.02 32.03 20.89
CA THR A 7 57.11 33.19 21.75
C THR A 7 56.99 34.47 20.91
N LEU A 8 55.86 35.18 21.12
CA LEU A 8 55.66 36.51 20.52
C LEU A 8 56.02 37.59 21.56
N LEU A 9 56.89 38.51 21.18
CA LEU A 9 57.31 39.64 22.02
C LEU A 9 56.51 40.88 21.62
N PHE A 10 55.75 41.46 22.58
CA PHE A 10 55.00 42.70 22.41
C PHE A 10 55.49 43.70 23.40
N GLU A 11 55.92 44.92 22.94
CA GLU A 11 56.37 45.99 23.82
C GLU A 11 55.22 46.86 24.36
N THR A 12 54.09 46.94 23.67
CA THR A 12 52.96 47.83 24.00
C THR A 12 51.57 47.30 23.80
N ASP A 13 51.38 46.15 23.18
CA ASP A 13 50.07 45.64 22.86
C ASP A 13 49.50 44.78 23.97
N THR A 14 48.20 44.96 24.26
CA THR A 14 47.44 44.18 25.23
C THR A 14 46.66 43.05 24.61
N MET A 15 46.75 42.82 23.29
CA MET A 15 46.05 41.82 22.54
C MET A 15 46.97 41.16 21.52
N ALA A 16 46.96 39.84 21.49
CA ALA A 16 47.65 39.05 20.47
C ALA A 16 46.61 38.11 19.76
N VAL A 17 46.75 37.99 18.44
CA VAL A 17 45.95 37.09 17.61
C VAL A 17 46.89 36.04 17.05
N PHE A 18 46.57 34.77 17.31
CA PHE A 18 47.30 33.61 16.83
C PHE A 18 46.51 32.92 15.72
N PRO A 19 47.11 32.66 14.56
CA PRO A 19 46.47 31.99 13.45
C PRO A 19 46.48 30.46 13.63
N PHE A 20 45.79 29.94 14.65
CA PHE A 20 45.66 28.51 14.87
C PHE A 20 44.27 28.01 14.49
N GLU A 21 44.21 26.82 13.91
CA GLU A 21 42.96 26.11 13.72
C GLU A 21 42.55 25.42 15.05
N ALA A 22 41.84 26.15 15.89
CA ALA A 22 41.32 25.64 17.18
C ALA A 22 40.15 24.66 17.05
N ASN A 23 39.86 24.16 15.86
CA ASN A 23 38.66 23.37 15.59
C ASN A 23 38.74 21.91 16.05
N GLU A 24 39.95 21.39 16.31
CA GLU A 24 40.12 19.96 16.63
C GLU A 24 40.41 19.70 18.12
N VAL A 25 41.24 20.55 18.77
CA VAL A 25 41.62 20.34 20.17
C VAL A 25 41.71 21.67 20.92
N PRO A 26 41.44 21.68 22.25
CA PRO A 26 41.67 22.85 23.08
C PRO A 26 43.14 23.19 23.12
N LEU A 27 43.47 24.52 23.03
CA LEU A 27 44.81 25.02 23.10
C LEU A 27 45.01 25.77 24.39
N SER A 28 46.19 25.63 25.04
CA SER A 28 46.52 26.33 26.25
C SER A 28 47.53 27.46 25.98
N PHE A 29 47.24 28.60 26.51
CA PHE A 29 48.09 29.83 26.37
C PHE A 29 48.49 30.33 27.73
N ALA A 30 49.70 30.86 27.80
CA ALA A 30 50.21 31.59 28.96
C ALA A 30 50.85 32.89 28.51
N VAL A 31 50.75 33.88 29.34
CA VAL A 31 51.47 35.18 29.13
C VAL A 31 52.52 35.31 30.19
N ASP A 32 53.75 35.46 29.76
CA ASP A 32 54.93 35.70 30.62
C ASP A 32 55.46 37.13 30.41
N ALA A 33 55.80 37.79 31.46
CA ALA A 33 56.49 39.09 31.41
C ALA A 33 58.03 38.92 31.55
N TYR A 34 58.78 39.57 30.69
CA TYR A 34 60.22 39.55 30.72
C TYR A 34 60.75 40.95 31.11
N SER A 35 61.70 40.97 31.96
CA SER A 35 62.51 42.25 32.22
C SER A 35 63.41 42.58 31.03
N GLN A 36 63.77 43.82 30.85
CA GLN A 36 64.73 44.26 29.82
C GLN A 36 66.07 43.51 29.87
N ASN A 37 66.39 42.85 30.95
CA ASN A 37 67.60 42.05 31.12
C ASN A 37 67.44 40.57 30.79
N GLY A 38 66.33 40.17 30.24
CA GLY A 38 66.04 38.78 29.85
C GLY A 38 65.70 37.81 30.99
N SER A 39 65.55 38.34 32.21
CA SER A 39 65.13 37.50 33.35
C SER A 39 63.58 37.33 33.36
N ASN A 40 63.15 36.13 33.38
CA ASN A 40 61.72 35.88 33.59
C ASN A 40 61.29 36.45 34.94
N SER A 41 60.13 37.14 34.99
CA SER A 41 59.40 37.29 36.21
C SER A 41 58.94 35.92 36.66
N THR A 42 59.47 35.39 37.73
CA THR A 42 59.31 34.04 38.23
C THR A 42 57.93 33.73 38.79
N SER A 43 56.89 34.19 38.19
CA SER A 43 55.56 33.87 38.65
C SER A 43 54.97 32.74 37.81
N LEU A 44 54.30 31.92 38.47
CA LEU A 44 53.43 30.77 37.98
C LEU A 44 52.86 31.12 36.61
N ARG A 45 53.17 30.31 35.59
CA ARG A 45 52.54 30.40 34.27
C ARG A 45 51.02 30.21 34.44
N GLU A 46 50.26 31.26 34.21
CA GLU A 46 48.81 31.29 34.25
C GLU A 46 48.27 30.80 32.91
N TYR A 47 47.89 29.54 32.84
CA TYR A 47 47.36 28.95 31.62
C TYR A 47 45.86 29.18 31.50
N HIS A 48 45.42 29.61 30.31
CA HIS A 48 44.04 29.60 29.88
C HIS A 48 43.89 28.66 28.70
N THR A 49 42.94 27.75 28.76
CA THR A 49 42.69 26.76 27.71
C THR A 49 41.44 27.12 26.98
N THR A 50 41.51 27.17 25.64
CA THR A 50 40.34 27.41 24.78
C THR A 50 39.33 26.31 24.90
N MET A 51 38.08 26.65 24.68
CA MET A 51 37.02 25.66 24.58
C MET A 51 36.90 25.17 23.15
N ASN A 52 36.64 23.87 22.99
CA ASN A 52 36.33 23.25 21.71
C ASN A 52 34.88 22.76 21.74
N THR A 53 34.08 23.25 20.80
CA THR A 53 32.68 22.88 20.65
C THR A 53 32.50 21.93 19.46
N LYS A 54 31.67 20.90 19.63
CA LYS A 54 31.28 19.93 18.61
C LYS A 54 29.78 19.82 18.58
N ILE A 55 29.23 19.62 17.37
CA ILE A 55 27.81 19.40 17.16
C ILE A 55 27.64 18.08 16.43
N SER A 56 26.65 17.30 16.85
CA SER A 56 26.18 16.13 16.15
C SER A 56 24.64 16.15 16.03
N THR A 57 24.13 15.58 14.96
CA THR A 57 22.68 15.39 14.77
C THR A 57 22.25 14.04 15.33
N GLN A 58 21.21 14.04 16.12
CA GLN A 58 20.47 12.84 16.48
C GLN A 58 19.21 12.77 15.61
N THR A 59 18.97 11.60 15.03
CA THR A 59 17.82 11.42 14.14
C THR A 59 16.54 11.04 14.88
N CYS A 60 16.66 10.54 16.12
CA CYS A 60 15.51 10.09 16.92
C CYS A 60 15.66 10.38 18.40
N PRO A 61 14.94 11.38 18.92
CA PRO A 61 14.18 12.41 18.20
C PRO A 61 15.11 13.35 17.41
N SER A 62 14.57 14.05 16.43
CA SER A 62 15.37 14.99 15.61
C SER A 62 15.87 16.14 16.45
N GLN A 63 17.13 16.12 16.83
CA GLN A 63 17.77 17.10 17.76
C GLN A 63 19.23 17.31 17.41
N LEU A 64 19.75 18.45 17.88
CA LEU A 64 21.17 18.75 17.89
C LEU A 64 21.74 18.44 19.27
N GLU A 65 22.75 17.62 19.32
CA GLU A 65 23.57 17.44 20.51
C GLU A 65 24.81 18.34 20.38
N ILE A 66 24.94 19.31 21.29
CA ILE A 66 26.09 20.24 21.37
C ILE A 66 26.89 19.84 22.58
N THR A 67 28.18 19.59 22.37
CA THR A 67 29.16 19.27 23.42
C THR A 67 30.34 20.23 23.36
N TRP A 68 30.92 20.51 24.50
CA TRP A 68 32.10 21.39 24.57
C TRP A 68 33.09 20.95 25.64
N SER A 69 34.36 21.30 25.49
CA SER A 69 35.33 21.12 26.54
C SER A 69 35.15 22.21 27.60
N SER A 70 35.35 21.87 28.89
CA SER A 70 35.28 22.86 29.97
C SER A 70 36.34 23.95 29.77
N TYR A 71 35.95 25.18 30.06
CA TYR A 71 36.92 26.29 30.14
C TYR A 71 37.82 26.08 31.36
N ILE A 72 39.12 26.14 31.14
CA ILE A 72 40.13 26.04 32.19
C ILE A 72 40.93 27.31 32.19
N GLY A 73 41.07 27.98 33.33
CA GLY A 73 41.86 29.17 33.53
C GLY A 73 42.44 29.20 34.93
N TYR A 74 43.58 29.89 35.07
CA TYR A 74 44.22 30.07 36.37
C TYR A 74 43.38 30.97 37.27
N ALA A 75 43.13 30.49 38.51
CA ALA A 75 42.39 31.22 39.56
C ALA A 75 41.05 31.79 39.09
N VAL A 76 40.35 31.10 38.18
CA VAL A 76 39.00 31.46 37.74
C VAL A 76 37.98 30.46 38.22
N THR A 77 36.78 30.93 38.46
CA THR A 77 35.62 30.10 38.76
C THR A 77 34.61 30.27 37.63
N VAL A 78 34.35 29.18 36.86
CA VAL A 78 33.33 29.20 35.83
C VAL A 78 31.96 29.18 36.51
N ASN A 79 31.11 30.15 36.17
CA ASN A 79 29.78 30.32 36.72
C ASN A 79 28.72 29.56 35.90
N SER A 80 28.81 29.70 34.56
CA SER A 80 27.87 29.12 33.62
C SER A 80 28.43 29.07 32.21
N TYR A 81 27.78 28.30 31.35
CA TYR A 81 27.96 28.34 29.90
C TYR A 81 26.71 28.84 29.23
N LYS A 82 26.85 29.76 28.26
CA LYS A 82 25.78 30.18 27.37
C LYS A 82 25.96 29.51 26.03
N ILE A 83 24.89 28.90 25.53
CA ILE A 83 24.82 28.37 24.17
C ILE A 83 24.27 29.49 23.29
N ILE A 84 25.06 29.92 22.33
CA ILE A 84 24.74 31.06 21.48
C ILE A 84 24.59 30.59 20.05
N GLU A 85 23.44 30.89 19.46
CA GLU A 85 23.12 30.68 18.05
C GLU A 85 23.38 32.02 17.33
N VAL A 86 24.04 31.94 16.15
CA VAL A 86 24.27 33.09 15.29
C VAL A 86 23.36 32.95 14.06
N ASP A 87 22.50 33.92 13.87
CA ASP A 87 21.61 33.95 12.73
C ASP A 87 22.29 34.39 11.43
N ASN A 88 21.53 34.35 10.30
CA ASN A 88 22.05 34.75 8.99
C ASN A 88 22.38 36.26 8.89
N THR A 89 21.98 37.09 9.87
CA THR A 89 22.30 38.52 9.96
C THR A 89 23.48 38.79 10.86
N ALA A 90 24.17 37.73 11.35
CA ALA A 90 25.24 37.76 12.36
C ALA A 90 24.78 38.26 13.74
N SER A 91 23.45 38.17 14.02
CA SER A 91 22.91 38.47 15.33
C SER A 91 23.08 37.25 16.26
N GLU A 92 23.53 37.53 17.50
CA GLU A 92 23.79 36.53 18.53
C GLU A 92 22.57 36.37 19.43
N ILE A 93 22.06 35.15 19.53
CA ILE A 93 20.88 34.78 20.34
C ILE A 93 21.31 33.77 21.38
N VAL A 94 21.11 34.06 22.65
CA VAL A 94 21.31 33.08 23.73
C VAL A 94 20.16 32.11 23.71
N VAL A 95 20.42 30.85 23.27
CA VAL A 95 19.44 29.77 23.20
C VAL A 95 19.21 29.18 24.59
N GLU A 96 20.30 28.99 25.34
CA GLU A 96 20.26 28.37 26.66
C GLU A 96 21.42 28.84 27.52
N THR A 97 21.22 28.80 28.84
CA THR A 97 22.29 28.98 29.83
C THR A 97 22.32 27.80 30.77
N VAL A 98 23.44 27.13 30.88
CA VAL A 98 23.62 25.92 31.70
C VAL A 98 24.65 26.13 32.79
N PRO A 99 24.59 25.39 33.91
CA PRO A 99 25.54 25.51 35.01
C PRO A 99 26.96 25.04 34.60
N ALA A 100 27.96 25.47 35.36
CA ALA A 100 29.36 25.20 35.09
C ALA A 100 29.79 23.71 35.02
N ASN A 101 29.03 22.85 35.67
CA ASN A 101 29.27 21.38 35.66
C ASN A 101 28.68 20.67 34.47
N GLN A 102 27.99 21.35 33.57
CA GLN A 102 27.38 20.81 32.36
C GLN A 102 28.20 21.23 31.12
N ASN A 103 28.55 20.27 30.29
CA ASN A 103 29.31 20.50 29.07
C ASN A 103 28.65 19.81 27.84
N LYS A 104 27.34 19.65 27.93
CA LYS A 104 26.48 19.08 26.89
C LYS A 104 25.10 19.68 26.98
N THR A 105 24.49 19.96 25.85
CA THR A 105 23.05 20.27 25.76
C THR A 105 22.42 19.65 24.51
N ILE A 106 21.08 19.59 24.51
CA ILE A 106 20.30 19.07 23.41
C ILE A 106 19.28 20.13 23.01
N ILE A 107 19.33 20.54 21.74
CA ILE A 107 18.45 21.55 21.16
C ILE A 107 17.58 20.89 20.09
N PRO A 108 16.24 21.10 20.12
CA PRO A 108 15.36 20.59 19.08
C PRO A 108 15.77 21.13 17.69
N LEU A 109 15.70 20.28 16.66
CA LEU A 109 15.78 20.72 15.28
C LEU A 109 14.54 21.57 14.96
N ASN A 110 14.77 22.69 14.30
CA ASN A 110 13.71 23.54 13.76
C ASN A 110 13.72 23.48 12.22
N SER A 111 12.89 24.29 11.56
CA SER A 111 12.81 24.37 10.11
C SER A 111 14.00 25.04 9.40
N GLN A 112 15.01 25.49 10.15
CA GLN A 112 16.20 26.10 9.56
C GLN A 112 17.21 25.04 9.14
N SER A 113 17.62 25.07 7.88
CA SER A 113 18.55 24.11 7.31
C SER A 113 20.01 24.35 7.71
N TYR A 114 20.37 25.59 8.05
CA TYR A 114 21.72 25.99 8.41
C TYR A 114 21.69 26.75 9.72
N ARG A 115 22.51 26.34 10.68
CA ARG A 115 22.62 26.95 12.01
C ARG A 115 24.09 27.00 12.43
N ARG A 116 24.44 28.03 13.19
CA ARG A 116 25.77 28.26 13.71
C ARG A 116 25.71 28.41 15.21
N PHE A 117 26.62 27.77 15.90
CA PHE A 117 26.70 27.86 17.37
C PHE A 117 28.10 28.05 17.86
N PHE A 118 28.20 28.74 18.99
CA PHE A 118 29.41 28.74 19.83
C PHE A 118 28.98 28.76 21.30
N ILE A 119 29.92 28.41 22.19
CA ILE A 119 29.74 28.42 23.62
C ILE A 119 30.44 29.60 24.23
N GLU A 120 29.80 30.36 25.09
CA GLU A 120 30.41 31.41 25.87
C GLU A 120 30.47 30.99 27.36
N ALA A 121 31.67 30.75 27.88
CA ALA A 121 31.90 30.59 29.31
C ALA A 121 31.80 31.90 30.02
N VAL A 122 31.02 31.97 31.07
CA VAL A 122 30.97 33.13 32.00
C VAL A 122 31.69 32.73 33.27
N PHE A 123 32.73 33.45 33.64
CA PHE A 123 33.54 33.12 34.80
C PHE A 123 33.93 34.35 35.61
N THR A 124 34.31 34.13 36.85
CA THR A 124 34.83 35.18 37.73
C THR A 124 36.35 35.04 37.87
N ASP A 125 37.08 36.11 37.61
CA ASP A 125 38.53 36.15 37.75
C ASP A 125 38.98 36.27 39.21
N SER A 126 40.28 36.17 39.49
CA SER A 126 40.86 36.24 40.82
C SER A 126 40.64 37.62 41.53
N LYS A 127 40.20 38.63 40.79
CA LYS A 127 39.85 39.96 41.31
C LYS A 127 38.36 40.15 41.53
N GLY A 128 37.53 39.11 41.30
CA GLY A 128 36.08 39.16 41.44
C GLY A 128 35.35 39.76 40.22
N ASN A 129 36.03 40.02 39.09
CA ASN A 129 35.37 40.54 37.90
C ASN A 129 34.78 39.43 37.07
N VAL A 130 33.57 39.67 36.52
CA VAL A 130 32.93 38.74 35.58
C VAL A 130 33.55 38.93 34.19
N ARG A 131 33.99 37.85 33.60
CA ARG A 131 34.64 37.78 32.29
C ARG A 131 33.95 36.68 31.45
N THR A 132 34.17 36.74 30.13
CA THR A 132 33.69 35.72 29.21
C THR A 132 34.80 35.20 28.31
N SER A 133 34.66 33.95 27.88
CA SER A 133 35.53 33.35 26.86
C SER A 133 34.64 32.56 25.89
N ARG A 134 34.97 32.62 24.61
CA ARG A 134 34.20 31.96 23.54
C ARG A 134 34.94 30.75 22.97
N SER A 135 34.19 29.75 22.60
CA SER A 135 34.68 28.58 21.86
C SER A 135 34.87 28.87 20.38
N ASN A 136 35.36 27.88 19.63
CA ASN A 136 35.19 27.86 18.19
C ASN A 136 33.71 27.92 17.81
N MET A 137 33.44 28.49 16.62
CA MET A 137 32.13 28.47 15.98
C MET A 137 31.99 27.17 15.20
N VAL A 138 30.84 26.53 15.31
CA VAL A 138 30.51 25.29 14.61
C VAL A 138 29.28 25.49 13.77
N ASP A 139 29.37 25.14 12.50
CA ASP A 139 28.31 25.20 11.53
C ASP A 139 27.67 23.83 11.42
N ILE A 140 26.33 23.77 11.32
CA ILE A 140 25.59 22.56 11.08
C ILE A 140 24.54 22.79 9.99
N THR A 141 24.53 21.88 9.01
CA THR A 141 23.45 21.80 8.03
C THR A 141 22.53 20.67 8.45
N SER A 142 21.33 21.01 8.88
CA SER A 142 20.31 20.02 9.26
C SER A 142 19.48 19.65 8.05
N PRO A 143 19.20 18.37 7.81
CA PRO A 143 18.23 18.00 6.80
C PRO A 143 16.87 18.56 7.20
N ILE A 144 16.22 19.26 6.28
CA ILE A 144 14.82 19.68 6.45
C ILE A 144 13.95 18.46 6.17
N TYR A 145 13.27 17.98 7.20
CA TYR A 145 12.31 16.90 7.06
C TYR A 145 10.92 17.49 6.78
N THR A 146 10.44 17.31 5.56
CA THR A 146 9.12 17.74 5.13
C THR A 146 8.16 16.56 5.16
N SER A 147 7.08 16.68 5.92
CA SER A 147 5.98 15.70 5.89
C SER A 147 5.28 15.75 4.53
N PRO A 148 4.73 14.63 4.07
CA PRO A 148 3.96 14.62 2.85
C PRO A 148 2.71 15.52 2.99
N LEU A 149 2.44 16.35 2.00
CA LEU A 149 1.23 17.17 1.95
C LEU A 149 -0.03 16.30 1.79
N TYR A 150 0.11 15.19 1.11
CA TYR A 150 -0.95 14.20 0.95
C TYR A 150 -0.38 12.79 0.81
N ILE A 151 -1.15 11.83 1.29
CA ILE A 151 -1.04 10.40 0.98
C ILE A 151 -2.45 9.88 0.74
N ARG A 152 -2.68 9.16 -0.36
CA ARG A 152 -4.02 8.72 -0.79
C ARG A 152 -3.97 7.30 -1.31
N VAL A 153 -4.92 6.48 -0.90
CA VAL A 153 -5.19 5.21 -1.57
C VAL A 153 -6.09 5.50 -2.76
N GLN A 154 -5.65 5.16 -3.96
CA GLN A 154 -6.36 5.43 -5.21
C GLN A 154 -7.29 4.30 -5.60
N SER A 155 -6.88 3.05 -5.36
CA SER A 155 -7.76 1.89 -5.57
C SER A 155 -7.34 0.72 -4.71
N VAL A 156 -8.32 -0.14 -4.41
CA VAL A 156 -8.11 -1.46 -3.80
C VAL A 156 -8.89 -2.44 -4.67
N THR A 157 -8.19 -3.15 -5.51
CA THR A 157 -8.73 -3.97 -6.61
C THR A 157 -8.42 -5.44 -6.39
N THR A 158 -9.39 -6.32 -6.67
CA THR A 158 -9.14 -7.76 -6.76
C THR A 158 -8.70 -8.10 -8.18
N THR A 159 -7.55 -8.75 -8.31
CA THR A 159 -7.02 -9.19 -9.61
C THR A 159 -7.61 -10.52 -10.05
N GLU A 160 -7.45 -10.88 -11.32
CA GLU A 160 -7.89 -12.18 -11.87
C GLU A 160 -7.20 -13.37 -11.19
N THR A 161 -5.99 -13.19 -10.66
CA THR A 161 -5.26 -14.20 -9.90
C THR A 161 -5.70 -14.28 -8.44
N ASN A 162 -6.81 -13.63 -8.08
CA ASN A 162 -7.33 -13.58 -6.72
C ASN A 162 -6.34 -12.95 -5.72
N SER A 163 -5.58 -11.94 -6.20
CA SER A 163 -4.70 -11.09 -5.40
C SER A 163 -5.35 -9.72 -5.19
N ILE A 164 -4.93 -8.99 -4.16
CA ILE A 164 -5.35 -7.60 -3.96
C ILE A 164 -4.23 -6.69 -4.45
N GLN A 165 -4.54 -5.80 -5.38
CA GLN A 165 -3.68 -4.71 -5.81
C GLN A 165 -4.16 -3.41 -5.15
N ILE A 166 -3.25 -2.72 -4.48
CA ILE A 166 -3.48 -1.44 -3.84
C ILE A 166 -2.65 -0.40 -4.57
N GLN A 167 -3.32 0.59 -5.16
CA GLN A 167 -2.66 1.74 -5.75
C GLN A 167 -2.77 2.93 -4.80
N PHE A 168 -1.67 3.65 -4.66
CA PHE A 168 -1.62 4.83 -3.81
C PHE A 168 -0.78 5.95 -4.42
N ASP A 169 -1.14 7.16 -4.06
CA ASP A 169 -0.49 8.38 -4.49
C ASP A 169 0.04 9.13 -3.27
N ILE A 170 1.25 9.67 -3.38
CA ILE A 170 1.93 10.38 -2.31
C ILE A 170 2.56 11.66 -2.84
N ASP A 171 2.74 12.62 -1.95
CA ASP A 171 3.57 13.79 -2.22
C ASP A 171 5.04 13.40 -2.31
N THR A 172 5.61 13.42 -3.50
CA THR A 172 7.00 13.05 -3.76
C THR A 172 8.01 14.08 -3.24
N ALA A 173 7.55 15.31 -2.90
CA ALA A 173 8.39 16.34 -2.30
C ALA A 173 8.72 16.07 -0.82
N THR A 174 8.05 15.10 -0.18
CA THR A 174 8.37 14.68 1.19
C THR A 174 9.80 14.16 1.32
N SER A 175 10.41 14.34 2.50
CA SER A 175 11.73 13.76 2.82
C SER A 175 11.64 12.29 3.26
N PHE A 176 10.45 11.79 3.58
CA PHE A 176 10.25 10.45 4.14
C PHE A 176 10.02 9.40 3.05
N THR A 177 10.57 8.21 3.26
CA THR A 177 10.48 7.06 2.34
C THR A 177 9.80 5.85 2.98
N LYS A 178 9.64 5.86 4.31
CA LYS A 178 9.05 4.74 5.06
C LYS A 178 7.54 4.86 5.13
N TYR A 179 6.87 3.89 4.60
CA TYR A 179 5.41 3.77 4.63
C TYR A 179 5.01 2.39 5.13
N GLN A 180 3.78 2.30 5.61
CA GLN A 180 3.21 1.05 6.07
C GLN A 180 1.81 0.92 5.52
N VAL A 181 1.54 -0.17 4.81
CA VAL A 181 0.18 -0.58 4.48
C VAL A 181 -0.41 -1.24 5.71
N GLN A 182 -1.55 -0.75 6.13
CA GLN A 182 -2.31 -1.29 7.27
C GLN A 182 -3.68 -1.76 6.83
N ARG A 183 -4.20 -2.79 7.51
CA ARG A 183 -5.54 -3.32 7.27
C ARG A 183 -6.34 -3.47 8.55
N SER A 184 -7.68 -3.46 8.41
CA SER A 184 -8.61 -3.78 9.47
C SER A 184 -9.90 -4.34 8.88
N ASN A 185 -10.64 -5.14 9.67
CA ASN A 185 -11.99 -5.58 9.32
C ASN A 185 -13.09 -4.57 9.76
N THR A 186 -12.69 -3.49 10.41
CA THR A 186 -13.57 -2.38 10.84
C THR A 186 -12.88 -1.04 10.57
N LEU A 187 -13.60 0.08 10.69
CA LEU A 187 -13.01 1.43 10.60
C LEU A 187 -12.13 1.82 11.80
N GLY A 188 -11.63 0.83 12.54
CA GLY A 188 -10.70 1.01 13.66
C GLY A 188 -9.83 -0.24 13.83
N GLY A 189 -8.90 -0.19 14.80
CA GLY A 189 -8.08 -1.36 15.15
C GLY A 189 -7.17 -1.85 14.01
N TYR A 190 -6.57 -0.92 13.26
CA TYR A 190 -5.67 -1.25 12.15
C TYR A 190 -4.43 -1.99 12.62
N SER A 191 -4.09 -3.04 11.93
CA SER A 191 -2.85 -3.80 12.09
C SER A 191 -1.94 -3.61 10.88
N LYS A 192 -0.65 -3.65 11.13
CA LYS A 192 0.36 -3.65 10.08
C LYS A 192 0.17 -4.85 9.16
N LEU A 193 0.16 -4.59 7.87
CA LEU A 193 0.21 -5.62 6.84
C LEU A 193 1.64 -5.79 6.34
N ILE A 194 2.25 -4.69 5.88
CA ILE A 194 3.62 -4.67 5.36
C ILE A 194 4.24 -3.28 5.49
N ASP A 195 5.56 -3.23 5.65
CA ASP A 195 6.36 -2.02 5.49
C ASP A 195 6.75 -1.87 4.01
N VAL A 196 6.62 -0.66 3.48
CA VAL A 196 6.95 -0.29 2.11
C VAL A 196 7.96 0.84 2.16
N GLU A 197 9.09 0.63 1.54
CA GLU A 197 10.07 1.69 1.29
C GLU A 197 9.93 2.13 -0.17
N LEU A 198 9.57 3.39 -0.39
CA LEU A 198 9.26 3.90 -1.71
C LEU A 198 10.49 4.51 -2.37
N ASP A 199 10.76 4.07 -3.57
CA ASP A 199 11.67 4.75 -4.48
C ASP A 199 10.94 5.92 -5.14
N LYS A 200 11.31 7.14 -4.78
CA LYS A 200 10.69 8.37 -5.31
C LYS A 200 11.02 8.64 -6.77
N THR A 201 11.88 7.85 -7.38
CA THR A 201 12.14 7.90 -8.82
C THR A 201 11.08 7.17 -9.63
N GLU A 202 10.27 6.33 -8.98
CA GLU A 202 9.12 5.69 -9.61
C GLU A 202 7.98 6.69 -9.83
N ILE A 203 7.20 6.44 -10.88
CA ILE A 203 6.08 7.31 -11.25
C ILE A 203 4.83 6.92 -10.46
N SER A 204 4.19 7.90 -9.82
CA SER A 204 2.86 7.73 -9.22
C SER A 204 1.79 7.36 -10.28
N PRO A 205 0.79 6.50 -9.96
CA PRO A 205 0.57 5.90 -8.65
C PRO A 205 1.48 4.71 -8.37
N TYR A 206 1.87 4.56 -7.12
CA TYR A 206 2.60 3.39 -6.65
C TYR A 206 1.67 2.21 -6.49
N GLU A 207 2.18 1.00 -6.73
CA GLU A 207 1.40 -0.23 -6.63
C GLU A 207 1.98 -1.20 -5.61
N PHE A 208 1.08 -1.83 -4.88
CA PHE A 208 1.40 -2.93 -3.99
C PHE A 208 0.44 -4.09 -4.23
N THR A 209 0.96 -5.31 -4.42
CA THR A 209 0.15 -6.51 -4.63
C THR A 209 0.28 -7.46 -3.45
N LEU A 210 -0.86 -7.80 -2.86
CA LEU A 210 -1.00 -8.78 -1.79
C LEU A 210 -1.52 -10.11 -2.37
N THR A 211 -0.69 -11.15 -2.33
CA THR A 211 -1.02 -12.45 -2.92
C THR A 211 -1.58 -13.46 -1.91
N ASN A 212 -1.43 -13.22 -0.60
CA ASN A 212 -1.81 -14.17 0.45
C ASN A 212 -2.43 -13.47 1.67
N GLY A 213 -3.19 -14.21 2.47
CA GLY A 213 -3.66 -13.77 3.78
C GLY A 213 -4.87 -12.84 3.75
N PHE A 214 -5.69 -12.91 2.71
CA PHE A 214 -6.97 -12.21 2.63
C PHE A 214 -8.07 -13.14 2.09
N SER A 215 -9.33 -12.74 2.31
CA SER A 215 -10.49 -13.33 1.66
C SER A 215 -11.13 -12.25 0.80
N PRO A 216 -11.29 -12.45 -0.52
CA PRO A 216 -11.85 -11.44 -1.41
C PRO A 216 -13.34 -11.15 -1.12
N ASP A 217 -14.01 -12.03 -0.38
CA ASP A 217 -15.44 -11.93 -0.07
C ASP A 217 -15.73 -11.24 1.26
N THR A 218 -14.67 -10.81 1.99
CA THR A 218 -14.82 -10.12 3.27
C THR A 218 -14.50 -8.64 3.14
N THR A 219 -15.32 -7.80 3.76
CA THR A 219 -15.03 -6.36 3.83
C THR A 219 -13.78 -6.13 4.67
N MET A 220 -12.73 -5.65 4.02
CA MET A 220 -11.47 -5.24 4.64
C MET A 220 -11.19 -3.80 4.26
N TYR A 221 -10.68 -3.03 5.21
CA TYR A 221 -10.26 -1.65 5.01
C TYR A 221 -8.75 -1.57 4.95
N TYR A 222 -8.24 -0.78 4.03
CA TYR A 222 -6.81 -0.53 3.83
C TYR A 222 -6.51 0.96 3.97
N ARG A 223 -5.35 1.26 4.51
CA ARG A 223 -4.80 2.61 4.57
C ARG A 223 -3.29 2.59 4.49
N LEU A 224 -2.71 3.72 4.12
CA LEU A 224 -1.27 3.96 4.12
C LEU A 224 -0.92 4.90 5.26
N VAL A 225 0.16 4.61 5.97
CA VAL A 225 0.70 5.45 7.04
C VAL A 225 2.15 5.77 6.72
N ALA A 226 2.51 7.04 6.75
CA ALA A 226 3.90 7.49 6.63
C ALA A 226 4.55 7.59 8.01
N PHE A 227 5.82 7.23 8.09
CA PHE A 227 6.60 7.25 9.33
C PHE A 227 7.85 8.12 9.18
N ASP A 228 8.22 8.79 10.25
CA ASP A 228 9.51 9.44 10.37
C ASP A 228 10.63 8.41 10.65
N ASN A 229 11.86 8.89 10.69
CA ASN A 229 13.01 8.05 11.01
C ASN A 229 13.01 7.49 12.43
N CYS A 230 12.13 7.99 13.30
CA CYS A 230 11.92 7.56 14.68
C CYS A 230 10.77 6.55 14.82
N ASN A 231 10.18 6.13 13.71
CA ASN A 231 8.99 5.30 13.63
C ASN A 231 7.73 5.95 14.26
N ASN A 232 7.66 7.28 14.32
CA ASN A 232 6.43 7.97 14.64
C ASN A 232 5.59 8.13 13.38
N SER A 233 4.28 7.90 13.49
CA SER A 233 3.34 8.18 12.41
C SER A 233 3.23 9.70 12.19
N ILE A 234 3.47 10.15 10.97
CA ILE A 234 3.46 11.57 10.58
C ILE A 234 2.31 11.95 9.67
N ALA A 235 1.78 10.98 8.92
CA ALA A 235 0.62 11.15 8.06
C ALA A 235 -0.10 9.82 7.87
N THR A 236 -1.41 9.89 7.67
CA THR A 236 -2.26 8.70 7.44
C THR A 236 -3.25 9.01 6.32
N SER A 237 -3.39 8.12 5.35
CA SER A 237 -4.37 8.24 4.28
C SER A 237 -5.80 8.01 4.79
N GLN A 238 -6.78 8.28 3.94
CA GLN A 238 -8.14 7.77 4.14
C GLN A 238 -8.13 6.23 4.19
N SER A 239 -9.15 5.69 4.87
CA SER A 239 -9.39 4.25 4.91
C SER A 239 -10.29 3.86 3.73
N VAL A 240 -9.83 2.94 2.91
CA VAL A 240 -10.54 2.49 1.72
C VAL A 240 -10.95 1.03 1.90
N PRO A 241 -12.24 0.69 1.76
CA PRO A 241 -12.69 -0.69 1.78
C PRO A 241 -12.23 -1.44 0.52
N LEU A 242 -11.96 -2.73 0.65
CA LEU A 242 -11.89 -3.62 -0.50
C LEU A 242 -13.19 -3.51 -1.27
N PHE A 243 -13.08 -3.30 -2.57
CA PHE A 243 -14.24 -3.27 -3.45
C PHE A 243 -14.76 -4.69 -3.66
N THR A 244 -15.97 -4.95 -3.21
CA THR A 244 -16.58 -6.30 -3.24
C THR A 244 -17.94 -6.27 -3.90
N CYS A 245 -18.26 -7.33 -4.64
CA CYS A 245 -19.60 -7.62 -5.10
C CYS A 245 -20.10 -8.95 -4.54
N ASN A 246 -21.41 -9.08 -4.48
CA ASN A 246 -22.13 -10.30 -4.16
C ASN A 246 -23.18 -10.57 -5.25
N ALA A 247 -23.46 -11.84 -5.51
CA ALA A 247 -24.50 -12.26 -6.43
C ALA A 247 -25.39 -13.31 -5.78
N SER A 248 -26.67 -13.19 -5.98
CA SER A 248 -27.67 -14.13 -5.48
C SER A 248 -28.76 -14.39 -6.51
N GLU A 249 -29.38 -15.54 -6.44
CA GLU A 249 -30.49 -15.92 -7.29
C GLU A 249 -31.78 -15.35 -6.71
N ALA A 250 -32.53 -14.56 -7.50
CA ALA A 250 -33.84 -14.08 -7.16
C ALA A 250 -34.91 -15.06 -7.71
N THR A 251 -34.71 -15.52 -8.94
CA THR A 251 -35.50 -16.56 -9.61
C THR A 251 -34.56 -17.39 -10.49
N ASP A 252 -35.08 -18.45 -11.09
CA ASP A 252 -34.33 -19.27 -12.05
C ASP A 252 -33.70 -18.44 -13.18
N THR A 253 -34.32 -17.32 -13.55
CA THR A 253 -33.90 -16.47 -14.66
C THR A 253 -33.37 -15.12 -14.23
N LYS A 254 -33.49 -14.74 -12.95
CA LYS A 254 -33.08 -13.41 -12.46
C LYS A 254 -32.09 -13.52 -11.34
N HIS A 255 -30.98 -12.80 -11.50
CA HIS A 255 -29.91 -12.66 -10.49
C HIS A 255 -29.91 -11.24 -9.95
N ILE A 256 -29.67 -11.11 -8.65
CA ILE A 256 -29.42 -9.83 -8.00
C ILE A 256 -27.92 -9.73 -7.74
N VAL A 257 -27.32 -8.72 -8.30
CA VAL A 257 -25.91 -8.35 -8.08
C VAL A 257 -25.86 -7.11 -7.22
N THR A 258 -25.12 -7.16 -6.11
CA THR A 258 -24.95 -6.03 -5.19
C THR A 258 -23.48 -5.80 -4.92
N TRP A 259 -23.10 -4.56 -4.61
CA TRP A 259 -21.72 -4.21 -4.29
C TRP A 259 -21.66 -3.13 -3.22
N ASN A 260 -20.50 -3.02 -2.55
CA ASN A 260 -20.25 -1.88 -1.69
C ASN A 260 -19.93 -0.65 -2.55
N MET A 261 -20.20 0.55 -2.02
CA MET A 261 -19.89 1.81 -2.70
C MET A 261 -18.62 2.39 -2.07
N PRO A 262 -17.42 2.13 -2.63
CA PRO A 262 -16.20 2.64 -2.05
C PRO A 262 -16.14 4.17 -2.26
N ASN A 263 -16.03 4.92 -1.16
CA ASN A 263 -15.78 6.36 -1.21
C ASN A 263 -14.27 6.60 -1.29
N ILE A 264 -13.69 6.36 -2.46
CA ILE A 264 -12.25 6.40 -2.69
C ILE A 264 -11.82 7.77 -3.19
N TRP A 265 -12.58 8.32 -4.15
CA TRP A 265 -12.21 9.53 -4.90
C TRP A 265 -13.03 10.73 -4.49
N THR A 266 -12.37 11.88 -4.37
CA THR A 266 -13.01 13.17 -4.05
C THR A 266 -13.94 13.63 -5.15
N GLU A 267 -13.63 13.29 -6.41
CA GLU A 267 -14.42 13.58 -7.61
C GLU A 267 -15.65 12.67 -7.73
N GLY A 268 -15.73 11.64 -6.89
CA GLY A 268 -16.78 10.64 -6.89
C GLY A 268 -16.59 9.57 -7.97
N ILE A 269 -17.64 8.79 -8.18
CA ILE A 269 -17.70 7.69 -9.15
C ILE A 269 -18.57 8.12 -10.33
N ALA A 270 -18.02 8.00 -11.54
CA ALA A 270 -18.76 8.27 -12.76
C ALA A 270 -19.79 7.18 -13.06
N THR A 271 -19.35 5.93 -12.97
CA THR A 271 -20.19 4.77 -13.28
C THR A 271 -19.64 3.51 -12.63
N TYR A 272 -20.52 2.56 -12.41
CA TYR A 272 -20.21 1.15 -12.15
C TYR A 272 -20.58 0.36 -13.41
N ASN A 273 -19.63 -0.29 -14.05
CA ASN A 273 -19.88 -1.20 -15.15
C ASN A 273 -20.03 -2.62 -14.59
N ILE A 274 -21.08 -3.30 -15.02
CA ILE A 274 -21.45 -4.64 -14.53
C ILE A 274 -21.12 -5.66 -15.60
N TYR A 275 -20.31 -6.63 -15.25
CA TYR A 275 -19.90 -7.71 -16.14
C TYR A 275 -20.49 -9.04 -15.68
N ARG A 276 -21.07 -9.78 -16.63
CA ARG A 276 -21.42 -11.18 -16.48
C ARG A 276 -20.33 -12.05 -17.11
N ILE A 277 -19.85 -13.02 -16.36
CA ILE A 277 -18.79 -13.95 -16.76
C ILE A 277 -19.41 -15.34 -16.82
N THR A 278 -19.34 -15.95 -17.98
CA THR A 278 -19.71 -17.34 -18.21
C THR A 278 -18.45 -18.15 -18.49
N ASN A 279 -18.57 -19.46 -18.69
CA ASN A 279 -17.45 -20.35 -18.92
C ASN A 279 -16.55 -19.93 -20.11
N THR A 280 -17.10 -19.21 -21.09
CA THR A 280 -16.43 -18.88 -22.34
C THR A 280 -16.24 -17.39 -22.57
N ASN A 281 -17.04 -16.54 -21.95
CA ASN A 281 -17.10 -15.12 -22.30
C ASN A 281 -17.35 -14.21 -21.09
N THR A 282 -16.89 -12.98 -21.22
CA THR A 282 -17.20 -11.87 -20.32
C THR A 282 -18.00 -10.83 -21.12
N TYR A 283 -19.15 -10.44 -20.62
CA TYR A 283 -20.05 -9.48 -21.24
C TYR A 283 -20.29 -8.30 -20.29
N GLU A 284 -20.16 -7.09 -20.77
CA GLU A 284 -20.75 -5.95 -20.09
C GLU A 284 -22.26 -5.97 -20.28
N ILE A 285 -23.00 -6.08 -19.17
CA ILE A 285 -24.48 -6.26 -19.19
C ILE A 285 -25.21 -5.02 -18.75
N GLY A 286 -24.53 -3.99 -18.28
CA GLY A 286 -25.12 -2.74 -17.90
C GLY A 286 -24.17 -1.83 -17.11
N SER A 287 -24.67 -0.65 -16.79
CA SER A 287 -23.97 0.31 -15.95
C SER A 287 -24.93 1.01 -14.99
N GLN A 288 -24.41 1.49 -13.86
CA GLN A 288 -25.13 2.21 -12.82
C GLN A 288 -24.33 3.41 -12.33
N THR A 289 -24.99 4.53 -12.05
CA THR A 289 -24.29 5.75 -11.59
C THR A 289 -24.40 5.93 -10.07
N ASN A 290 -25.60 5.76 -9.52
CA ASN A 290 -25.88 6.04 -8.10
C ASN A 290 -26.55 4.88 -7.38
N ALA A 291 -26.47 3.68 -7.93
CA ALA A 291 -27.01 2.47 -7.34
C ALA A 291 -25.91 1.47 -7.08
N ASN A 292 -26.12 0.61 -6.11
CA ASN A 292 -25.23 -0.48 -5.72
C ASN A 292 -25.91 -1.86 -5.88
N THR A 293 -26.90 -1.92 -6.76
CA THR A 293 -27.63 -3.12 -7.09
C THR A 293 -28.00 -3.13 -8.57
N PHE A 294 -27.98 -4.32 -9.17
CA PHE A 294 -28.38 -4.55 -10.55
C PHE A 294 -29.12 -5.88 -10.62
N ILE A 295 -30.16 -5.94 -11.43
CA ILE A 295 -30.91 -7.17 -11.70
C ILE A 295 -30.56 -7.63 -13.10
N ASP A 296 -29.89 -8.76 -13.20
CA ASP A 296 -29.62 -9.43 -14.47
C ASP A 296 -30.70 -10.44 -14.77
N ASP A 297 -31.41 -10.24 -15.86
CA ASP A 297 -32.40 -11.22 -16.38
C ASP A 297 -31.69 -12.06 -17.45
N ILE A 298 -31.25 -13.27 -17.05
CA ILE A 298 -30.61 -14.21 -17.97
C ILE A 298 -31.60 -14.88 -18.94
N GLY A 299 -32.87 -14.60 -18.76
CA GLY A 299 -33.93 -15.15 -19.59
C GLY A 299 -34.00 -16.67 -19.60
N THR A 300 -34.41 -17.22 -20.73
CA THR A 300 -34.49 -18.69 -20.97
C THR A 300 -33.28 -19.22 -21.72
N ASP A 301 -32.18 -18.49 -21.74
CA ASP A 301 -30.89 -18.94 -22.33
C ASP A 301 -30.24 -20.00 -21.44
N TYR A 302 -30.68 -21.21 -21.61
CA TYR A 302 -30.17 -22.36 -20.86
C TYR A 302 -28.75 -22.80 -21.25
N THR A 303 -28.14 -22.16 -22.26
CA THR A 303 -26.75 -22.43 -22.68
C THR A 303 -25.73 -21.73 -21.83
N ILE A 304 -26.15 -20.81 -20.96
CA ILE A 304 -25.22 -20.03 -20.07
C ILE A 304 -24.37 -20.95 -19.18
N GLY A 305 -24.82 -22.19 -18.93
CA GLY A 305 -24.09 -23.16 -18.14
C GLY A 305 -24.47 -23.16 -16.66
N SER A 306 -23.80 -24.05 -15.91
CA SER A 306 -24.12 -24.28 -14.49
C SER A 306 -23.47 -23.26 -13.55
N LYS A 307 -22.66 -22.35 -14.04
CA LYS A 307 -21.98 -21.31 -13.23
C LYS A 307 -22.04 -19.96 -13.92
N VAL A 308 -22.59 -18.98 -13.24
CA VAL A 308 -22.70 -17.60 -13.71
C VAL A 308 -22.01 -16.69 -12.69
N CYS A 309 -21.05 -15.92 -13.12
CA CYS A 309 -20.30 -15.04 -12.23
C CYS A 309 -20.46 -13.57 -12.64
N TYR A 310 -20.20 -12.69 -11.68
CA TYR A 310 -20.33 -11.26 -11.85
C TYR A 310 -19.11 -10.54 -11.29
N ARG A 311 -18.73 -9.45 -11.95
CA ARG A 311 -17.66 -8.52 -11.55
C ARG A 311 -18.12 -7.10 -11.82
N ILE A 312 -17.74 -6.18 -10.94
CA ILE A 312 -18.08 -4.77 -11.06
C ILE A 312 -16.80 -3.97 -11.22
N GLU A 313 -16.81 -2.97 -12.09
CA GLU A 313 -15.75 -1.97 -12.24
C GLU A 313 -16.29 -0.59 -11.87
N ALA A 314 -15.71 0.03 -10.84
CA ALA A 314 -15.97 1.41 -10.48
C ALA A 314 -15.00 2.33 -11.20
N ILE A 315 -15.51 3.36 -11.89
CA ILE A 315 -14.71 4.30 -12.67
C ILE A 315 -14.79 5.69 -12.03
N GLN A 316 -13.61 6.31 -11.80
CA GLN A 316 -13.51 7.64 -11.23
C GLN A 316 -14.17 8.69 -12.12
N ASN A 317 -14.83 9.68 -11.50
CA ASN A 317 -15.47 10.79 -12.21
C ASN A 317 -14.45 11.88 -12.58
N THR A 318 -13.59 11.59 -13.55
CA THR A 318 -12.61 12.53 -14.10
C THR A 318 -12.49 12.33 -15.61
N SER A 319 -12.16 13.41 -16.34
CA SER A 319 -11.96 13.35 -17.79
C SER A 319 -10.54 12.90 -18.19
N ASN A 320 -9.58 12.96 -17.25
CA ASN A 320 -8.19 12.65 -17.54
C ASN A 320 -7.78 11.41 -16.77
N ASN A 321 -7.51 10.30 -17.49
CA ASN A 321 -6.97 9.07 -16.94
C ASN A 321 -7.70 8.60 -15.65
N PRO A 322 -8.99 8.20 -15.73
CA PRO A 322 -9.74 7.80 -14.55
C PRO A 322 -9.11 6.55 -13.90
N HIS A 323 -9.01 6.56 -12.60
CA HIS A 323 -8.69 5.35 -11.84
C HIS A 323 -9.87 4.37 -11.91
N ILE A 324 -9.54 3.08 -11.94
CA ILE A 324 -10.51 1.99 -11.96
C ILE A 324 -10.26 1.12 -10.73
N SER A 325 -11.34 0.77 -10.04
CA SER A 325 -11.32 -0.23 -8.98
C SER A 325 -12.21 -1.40 -9.38
N ILE A 326 -11.69 -2.62 -9.25
CA ILE A 326 -12.35 -3.85 -9.69
C ILE A 326 -12.71 -4.70 -8.48
N SER A 327 -13.95 -5.20 -8.44
CA SER A 327 -14.43 -6.06 -7.37
C SER A 327 -13.88 -7.50 -7.47
N ASN A 328 -14.10 -8.30 -6.42
CA ASN A 328 -14.03 -9.75 -6.55
C ASN A 328 -15.03 -10.26 -7.60
N THR A 329 -14.86 -11.51 -8.00
CA THR A 329 -15.80 -12.23 -8.85
C THR A 329 -16.76 -13.06 -7.96
N ALA A 330 -18.05 -12.70 -7.96
CA ALA A 330 -19.10 -13.39 -7.22
C ALA A 330 -19.86 -14.33 -8.14
N CYS A 331 -19.98 -15.59 -7.77
CA CYS A 331 -20.55 -16.63 -8.62
C CYS A 331 -21.81 -17.24 -8.04
N ILE A 332 -22.73 -17.64 -8.92
CA ILE A 332 -23.92 -18.42 -8.63
C ILE A 332 -23.77 -19.75 -9.33
N ASP A 333 -23.89 -20.83 -8.56
CA ASP A 333 -23.95 -22.18 -9.12
C ASP A 333 -25.41 -22.55 -9.36
N LYS A 334 -25.76 -22.80 -10.62
CA LYS A 334 -27.10 -23.18 -11.05
C LYS A 334 -27.29 -24.68 -10.93
N THR A 335 -28.46 -25.08 -10.44
CA THR A 335 -28.82 -26.47 -10.44
C THR A 335 -29.22 -26.87 -11.86
N TYR A 336 -28.48 -27.82 -12.43
CA TYR A 336 -28.81 -28.34 -13.76
C TYR A 336 -30.13 -29.10 -13.74
N ARG A 337 -30.86 -29.04 -14.85
CA ARG A 337 -32.07 -29.89 -15.13
C ARG A 337 -31.80 -30.69 -16.37
N LEU A 338 -32.18 -31.97 -16.33
CA LEU A 338 -32.00 -32.89 -17.43
C LEU A 338 -33.08 -33.93 -17.35
N ILE A 339 -34.06 -33.85 -18.25
CA ILE A 339 -35.24 -34.74 -18.30
C ILE A 339 -35.30 -35.40 -19.67
N MET A 340 -35.28 -36.72 -19.69
CA MET A 340 -35.47 -37.49 -20.92
C MET A 340 -36.96 -37.79 -21.12
N PRO A 341 -37.47 -37.71 -22.37
CA PRO A 341 -38.82 -38.15 -22.67
C PRO A 341 -38.93 -39.67 -22.47
N ASN A 342 -40.10 -40.16 -22.09
CA ASN A 342 -40.36 -41.57 -21.91
C ASN A 342 -41.00 -42.21 -23.17
N ALA A 343 -41.48 -41.41 -24.11
CA ALA A 343 -42.03 -41.87 -25.38
C ALA A 343 -41.82 -40.84 -26.48
N ILE A 344 -41.78 -41.29 -27.74
CA ILE A 344 -41.88 -40.46 -28.95
C ILE A 344 -42.91 -41.03 -29.90
N ASN A 345 -43.56 -40.14 -30.67
CA ASN A 345 -44.37 -40.49 -31.81
C ASN A 345 -43.81 -39.84 -33.08
N PRO A 346 -42.99 -40.53 -33.88
CA PRO A 346 -42.37 -39.99 -35.06
C PRO A 346 -43.32 -39.39 -36.11
N THR A 347 -44.60 -39.75 -36.04
CA THR A 347 -45.64 -39.26 -36.96
C THR A 347 -46.59 -38.25 -36.33
N SER A 348 -46.32 -37.80 -35.12
CA SER A 348 -47.16 -36.81 -34.40
C SER A 348 -47.29 -35.51 -35.20
N SER A 349 -48.43 -34.87 -35.12
CA SER A 349 -48.63 -33.50 -35.59
C SER A 349 -47.87 -32.46 -34.76
N ILE A 350 -47.51 -32.80 -33.50
CA ILE A 350 -46.74 -31.98 -32.57
C ILE A 350 -45.27 -32.32 -32.73
N GLU A 351 -44.47 -31.36 -33.13
CA GLU A 351 -43.05 -31.54 -33.45
C GLU A 351 -42.23 -32.05 -32.27
N GLU A 352 -42.44 -31.51 -31.08
CA GLU A 352 -41.73 -31.89 -29.85
C GLU A 352 -41.94 -33.36 -29.49
N ASN A 353 -43.05 -33.97 -29.90
CA ASN A 353 -43.33 -35.38 -29.64
C ASN A 353 -42.62 -36.35 -30.61
N ARG A 354 -42.03 -35.82 -31.71
CA ARG A 354 -41.40 -36.67 -32.74
C ARG A 354 -40.01 -37.09 -32.40
N ILE A 355 -39.30 -36.33 -31.51
CA ILE A 355 -37.86 -36.41 -31.32
C ILE A 355 -37.54 -36.79 -29.88
N CYS A 356 -36.71 -37.82 -29.70
CA CYS A 356 -36.12 -38.16 -28.41
C CYS A 356 -34.86 -37.32 -28.18
N LYS A 357 -35.00 -36.19 -27.49
CA LYS A 357 -33.89 -35.41 -26.94
C LYS A 357 -34.21 -34.97 -25.52
N PRO A 358 -33.23 -34.73 -24.68
CA PRO A 358 -33.49 -34.22 -23.32
C PRO A 358 -34.09 -32.81 -23.37
N THR A 359 -35.00 -32.55 -22.44
CA THR A 359 -35.26 -31.16 -22.00
C THR A 359 -34.25 -30.84 -20.94
N TYR A 360 -33.50 -29.75 -21.13
CA TYR A 360 -32.38 -29.41 -20.26
C TYR A 360 -32.40 -27.95 -19.87
N ALA A 361 -31.68 -27.63 -18.78
CA ALA A 361 -31.39 -26.28 -18.35
C ALA A 361 -30.03 -26.26 -17.65
N PHE A 362 -29.25 -25.19 -17.89
CA PHE A 362 -27.96 -24.94 -17.25
C PHE A 362 -26.93 -26.05 -17.45
N ILE A 363 -26.92 -26.63 -18.64
CA ILE A 363 -25.98 -27.67 -19.05
C ILE A 363 -25.03 -27.07 -20.09
N SER A 364 -23.77 -27.08 -19.79
CA SER A 364 -22.71 -26.84 -20.77
C SER A 364 -21.55 -27.80 -20.51
N GLY A 365 -20.99 -28.35 -21.55
CA GLY A 365 -19.93 -29.35 -21.46
C GLY A 365 -20.02 -30.38 -22.56
N SER A 366 -19.44 -31.56 -22.36
CA SER A 366 -19.55 -32.66 -23.32
C SER A 366 -20.85 -33.44 -23.10
N TYR A 367 -21.42 -33.91 -24.20
CA TYR A 367 -22.68 -34.59 -24.22
C TYR A 367 -22.59 -35.79 -25.17
N VAL A 368 -23.17 -36.94 -24.79
CA VAL A 368 -23.29 -38.11 -25.66
C VAL A 368 -24.63 -38.79 -25.35
N LEU A 369 -25.53 -38.85 -26.34
CA LEU A 369 -26.73 -39.63 -26.29
C LEU A 369 -26.61 -40.83 -27.24
N GLN A 370 -26.87 -42.00 -26.73
CA GLN A 370 -26.92 -43.28 -27.52
C GLN A 370 -28.25 -43.95 -27.34
N ILE A 371 -28.83 -44.45 -28.45
CA ILE A 371 -30.05 -45.27 -28.43
C ILE A 371 -29.72 -46.66 -28.94
N PHE A 372 -30.28 -47.65 -28.27
CA PHE A 372 -30.09 -49.08 -28.58
C PHE A 372 -31.42 -49.79 -28.79
N ASP A 373 -31.45 -50.74 -29.70
CA ASP A 373 -32.59 -51.65 -29.87
C ASP A 373 -32.62 -52.70 -28.74
N ARG A 374 -33.67 -53.56 -28.74
CA ARG A 374 -33.85 -54.64 -27.77
C ARG A 374 -32.73 -55.69 -27.78
N TYR A 375 -31.91 -55.76 -28.83
CA TYR A 375 -30.77 -56.66 -28.95
C TYR A 375 -29.46 -56.02 -28.57
N GLY A 376 -29.48 -54.74 -28.12
CA GLY A 376 -28.28 -54.01 -27.73
C GLY A 376 -27.49 -53.40 -28.92
N VAL A 377 -28.10 -53.38 -30.14
CA VAL A 377 -27.49 -52.72 -31.26
C VAL A 377 -27.66 -51.22 -31.17
N LYS A 378 -26.57 -50.45 -31.25
CA LYS A 378 -26.64 -48.98 -31.27
C LYS A 378 -27.25 -48.51 -32.60
N ILE A 379 -28.38 -47.83 -32.51
CA ILE A 379 -29.14 -47.35 -33.67
C ILE A 379 -29.07 -45.83 -33.84
N PHE A 380 -28.65 -45.09 -32.81
CA PHE A 380 -28.44 -43.65 -32.88
C PHE A 380 -27.34 -43.23 -31.90
N GLU A 381 -26.60 -42.20 -32.29
CA GLU A 381 -25.65 -41.51 -31.42
C GLU A 381 -25.55 -40.03 -31.81
N SER A 382 -25.51 -39.15 -30.83
CA SER A 382 -25.26 -37.73 -31.00
C SER A 382 -24.36 -37.18 -29.88
N ASN A 383 -23.46 -36.31 -30.26
CA ASN A 383 -22.65 -35.48 -29.34
C ASN A 383 -23.21 -34.05 -29.26
N ASP A 384 -24.30 -33.76 -29.95
CA ASP A 384 -24.97 -32.47 -29.94
C ASP A 384 -26.28 -32.62 -29.16
N ILE A 385 -26.44 -31.83 -28.08
CA ILE A 385 -27.62 -31.87 -27.21
C ILE A 385 -28.91 -31.43 -27.93
N GLU A 386 -28.77 -30.64 -28.99
CA GLU A 386 -29.91 -30.21 -29.82
C GLU A 386 -30.31 -31.26 -30.84
N GLN A 387 -29.46 -32.21 -31.13
CA GLN A 387 -29.74 -33.30 -32.08
C GLN A 387 -30.30 -34.50 -31.35
N GLY A 388 -31.63 -34.67 -31.43
CA GLY A 388 -32.34 -35.84 -30.90
C GLY A 388 -32.56 -36.94 -31.93
N TRP A 389 -32.96 -38.12 -31.43
CA TRP A 389 -33.34 -39.26 -32.28
C TRP A 389 -34.81 -39.16 -32.73
N ASP A 390 -35.03 -39.19 -34.02
CA ASP A 390 -36.36 -39.06 -34.69
C ASP A 390 -37.11 -40.38 -34.88
N GLY A 391 -36.68 -41.46 -34.24
CA GLY A 391 -37.29 -42.76 -34.39
C GLY A 391 -36.90 -43.49 -35.69
N THR A 392 -35.85 -43.04 -36.40
CA THR A 392 -35.39 -43.74 -37.63
C THR A 392 -34.10 -44.50 -37.39
N TYR A 393 -33.90 -45.57 -38.19
CA TYR A 393 -32.66 -46.29 -38.32
C TYR A 393 -32.48 -46.71 -39.80
N LYS A 394 -31.35 -46.43 -40.41
CA LYS A 394 -31.08 -46.68 -41.83
C LYS A 394 -32.17 -46.12 -42.76
N ASN A 395 -32.60 -44.88 -42.54
CA ASN A 395 -33.60 -44.12 -43.28
C ASN A 395 -35.02 -44.71 -43.26
N SER A 396 -35.33 -45.52 -42.28
CA SER A 396 -36.70 -46.06 -42.06
C SER A 396 -37.09 -45.97 -40.62
N TYR A 397 -38.37 -45.72 -40.34
CA TYR A 397 -38.89 -45.77 -38.98
C TYR A 397 -38.69 -47.15 -38.36
N VAL A 398 -38.29 -47.13 -37.09
CA VAL A 398 -38.17 -48.36 -36.31
C VAL A 398 -39.58 -48.93 -35.97
N ASN A 399 -39.64 -50.20 -35.58
CA ASN A 399 -40.92 -50.80 -35.12
C ASN A 399 -41.40 -50.16 -33.79
N PRO A 400 -42.71 -50.05 -33.56
CA PRO A 400 -43.22 -49.68 -32.25
C PRO A 400 -42.65 -50.58 -31.15
N GLY A 401 -42.28 -49.97 -30.02
CA GLY A 401 -41.72 -50.75 -28.91
C GLY A 401 -40.75 -49.93 -28.04
N SER A 402 -40.07 -50.61 -27.11
CA SER A 402 -39.17 -50.00 -26.16
C SER A 402 -37.74 -50.09 -26.65
N TYR A 403 -37.02 -48.97 -26.59
CA TYR A 403 -35.64 -48.78 -26.92
C TYR A 403 -34.89 -48.33 -25.67
N GLN A 404 -33.60 -48.71 -25.54
CA GLN A 404 -32.80 -48.29 -24.40
C GLN A 404 -31.98 -47.04 -24.77
N TYR A 405 -31.83 -46.10 -23.85
CA TYR A 405 -30.89 -44.99 -24.03
C TYR A 405 -29.79 -45.01 -22.98
N LYS A 406 -28.64 -44.52 -23.36
CA LYS A 406 -27.54 -44.08 -22.49
C LYS A 406 -27.28 -42.64 -22.77
N LEU A 407 -27.24 -41.84 -21.71
CA LEU A 407 -26.92 -40.42 -21.76
C LEU A 407 -25.74 -40.15 -20.81
N HIS A 408 -24.69 -39.58 -21.36
CA HIS A 408 -23.51 -39.17 -20.62
C HIS A 408 -23.28 -37.69 -20.85
N VAL A 409 -23.19 -36.91 -19.76
CA VAL A 409 -22.90 -35.47 -19.79
C VAL A 409 -21.78 -35.18 -18.80
N VAL A 410 -20.76 -34.44 -19.23
CA VAL A 410 -19.76 -33.90 -18.33
C VAL A 410 -19.90 -32.39 -18.36
N LEU A 411 -20.30 -31.82 -17.22
CA LEU A 411 -20.47 -30.38 -17.06
C LEU A 411 -19.11 -29.69 -17.00
N THR A 412 -19.07 -28.41 -17.30
CA THR A 412 -17.83 -27.59 -17.28
C THR A 412 -17.19 -27.48 -15.88
N ASN A 413 -17.96 -27.72 -14.82
CA ASN A 413 -17.42 -27.82 -13.45
C ASN A 413 -16.87 -29.23 -13.10
N GLY A 414 -16.82 -30.17 -14.08
CA GLY A 414 -16.33 -31.54 -13.91
C GLY A 414 -17.36 -32.55 -13.37
N VAL A 415 -18.58 -32.11 -13.07
CA VAL A 415 -19.63 -33.01 -12.64
C VAL A 415 -20.07 -33.89 -13.80
N THR A 416 -20.10 -35.20 -13.58
CA THR A 416 -20.56 -36.21 -14.56
C THR A 416 -21.95 -36.63 -14.24
N ILE A 417 -22.81 -36.66 -15.27
CA ILE A 417 -24.20 -37.11 -15.21
C ILE A 417 -24.36 -38.29 -16.13
N ASP A 418 -24.65 -39.44 -15.58
CA ASP A 418 -24.99 -40.65 -16.32
C ASP A 418 -26.48 -40.98 -16.11
N ARG A 419 -27.19 -41.16 -17.21
CA ARG A 419 -28.58 -41.57 -17.22
C ARG A 419 -28.78 -42.74 -18.18
N ASN A 420 -29.45 -43.75 -17.70
CA ASN A 420 -29.87 -44.90 -18.51
C ASN A 420 -31.39 -45.07 -18.34
N GLY A 421 -32.05 -45.42 -19.37
CA GLY A 421 -33.51 -45.65 -19.32
C GLY A 421 -34.05 -46.20 -20.63
N SER A 422 -35.38 -46.22 -20.72
CA SER A 422 -36.07 -46.65 -21.93
C SER A 422 -36.92 -45.54 -22.54
N ILE A 423 -37.04 -45.56 -23.85
CA ILE A 423 -37.91 -44.70 -24.62
C ILE A 423 -38.87 -45.60 -25.40
N THR A 424 -40.14 -45.29 -25.37
CA THR A 424 -41.18 -46.04 -26.14
C THR A 424 -41.47 -45.31 -27.43
N VAL A 425 -41.34 -46.01 -28.55
CA VAL A 425 -41.77 -45.51 -29.87
C VAL A 425 -43.21 -46.01 -30.10
N ILE A 426 -44.06 -45.05 -30.35
CA ILE A 426 -45.48 -45.29 -30.68
C ILE A 426 -45.82 -44.63 -32.02
N PHE A 427 -46.81 -45.17 -32.72
CA PHE A 427 -47.36 -44.58 -33.93
C PHE A 427 -48.86 -44.52 -33.74
N GLY A 428 -49.51 -43.48 -34.13
CA GLY A 428 -50.91 -43.22 -34.04
C GLY A 428 -51.25 -41.78 -33.75
N ASP A 429 -52.39 -41.34 -34.14
CA ASP A 429 -52.91 -39.99 -33.86
C ASP A 429 -53.42 -39.87 -32.43
#